data_91ed77ef8e59ff571ad70d56bcf40c1d
#
_entry.id   91ed77ef8e59ff571ad70d56bcf40c1d
#
_cell.length_a   1.000
_cell.length_b   1.000
_cell.length_c   1.000
_cell.angle_alpha   90.00
_cell.angle_beta   90.00
_cell.angle_gamma   90.00
#
_symmetry.space_group_name_H-M   'P 1'
#
loop_
_entity.id
_entity.type
_entity.pdbx_description
1 polymer ?
#
loop_
_entity_poly.entity_id
_entity_poly.type
_entity_poly.pdbx_seq_one_letter_code
_entity_poly.pdbx_strand_id
1 'polypeptide(L)'
;MLGKVIWFHEELRMALIERAGGFTVGSVESGFLTLGGRVEGDFRHEGPTVLHDLESAASVAFLVEADAVTEEEANELLGIMRG
;
A
#
# COMPACT_ATOMS: atom_id res chain seq x y z
N MET A 1 -2.56 -7.68 9.97
CA MET A 1 -2.21 -8.27 8.66
C MET A 1 -0.87 -7.76 8.21
N LEU A 2 -0.01 -8.64 7.74
CA LEU A 2 1.32 -8.30 7.26
C LEU A 2 1.32 -8.08 5.75
N GLY A 3 2.09 -7.09 5.30
CA GLY A 3 2.28 -6.85 3.88
C GLY A 3 3.70 -6.39 3.61
N LYS A 4 4.07 -6.41 2.34
CA LYS A 4 5.37 -5.96 1.87
C LYS A 4 5.16 -4.88 0.82
N VAL A 5 5.85 -3.75 0.98
CA VAL A 5 5.78 -2.66 0.02
C VAL A 5 6.62 -3.04 -1.20
N ILE A 6 5.97 -3.34 -2.31
CA ILE A 6 6.67 -3.76 -3.53
C ILE A 6 6.78 -2.65 -4.56
N TRP A 7 6.06 -1.56 -4.36
CA TRP A 7 6.14 -0.39 -5.23
C TRP A 7 5.65 0.84 -4.48
N PHE A 8 6.33 1.97 -4.66
CA PHE A 8 5.95 3.24 -4.07
C PHE A 8 6.37 4.37 -5.00
N HIS A 9 5.42 5.20 -5.40
CA HIS A 9 5.67 6.37 -6.23
C HIS A 9 5.61 7.61 -5.35
N GLU A 10 6.75 8.23 -5.14
CA GLU A 10 6.89 9.31 -4.18
C GLU A 10 6.05 10.55 -4.54
N GLU A 11 6.04 10.95 -5.79
CA GLU A 11 5.27 12.13 -6.22
C GLU A 11 3.77 11.92 -6.11
N LEU A 12 3.29 10.78 -6.53
CA LEU A 12 1.88 10.45 -6.46
C LEU A 12 1.46 9.99 -5.08
N ARG A 13 2.41 9.66 -4.23
CA ARG A 13 2.17 9.10 -2.90
C ARG A 13 1.33 7.82 -2.96
N MET A 14 1.52 7.05 -4.02
CA MET A 14 0.80 5.78 -4.23
C MET A 14 1.70 4.61 -3.92
N ALA A 15 1.13 3.55 -3.39
CA ALA A 15 1.89 2.35 -3.04
C ALA A 15 1.13 1.09 -3.41
N LEU A 16 1.89 0.05 -3.69
CA LEU A 16 1.38 -1.30 -3.89
C LEU A 16 1.96 -2.19 -2.80
N ILE A 17 1.09 -2.83 -2.07
CA ILE A 17 1.46 -3.70 -0.97
C ILE A 17 1.04 -5.13 -1.31
N GLU A 18 2.02 -6.03 -1.31
CA GLU A 18 1.76 -7.46 -1.46
C GLU A 18 1.37 -8.05 -0.11
N ARG A 19 0.32 -8.82 -0.09
CA ARG A 19 -0.12 -9.53 1.10
C ARG A 19 -0.69 -10.89 0.76
N ALA A 20 -0.95 -11.71 1.77
CA ALA A 20 -1.59 -13.01 1.55
C ALA A 20 -2.95 -12.80 0.88
N GLY A 21 -3.16 -13.44 -0.24
CA GLY A 21 -4.42 -13.38 -0.98
C GLY A 21 -4.49 -12.30 -2.06
N GLY A 22 -3.44 -11.48 -2.23
CA GLY A 22 -3.44 -10.50 -3.32
C GLY A 22 -2.62 -9.26 -3.03
N PHE A 23 -3.02 -8.16 -3.66
CA PHE A 23 -2.33 -6.88 -3.55
C PHE A 23 -3.30 -5.82 -3.06
N THR A 24 -2.77 -4.85 -2.33
CA THR A 24 -3.52 -3.68 -1.88
C THR A 24 -2.91 -2.45 -2.55
N VAL A 25 -3.74 -1.65 -3.18
CA VAL A 25 -3.34 -0.39 -3.80
C VAL A 25 -3.89 0.75 -2.95
N GLY A 26 -3.07 1.72 -2.65
CA GLY A 26 -3.53 2.86 -1.89
C GLY A 26 -2.58 4.04 -1.94
N SER A 27 -2.93 5.08 -1.20
CA SER A 27 -2.13 6.29 -1.12
C SER A 27 -1.67 6.56 0.31
N VAL A 28 -0.46 7.13 0.42
CA VAL A 28 0.12 7.52 1.69
C VAL A 28 -0.33 8.94 2.00
N GLU A 29 -1.10 9.11 3.07
CA GLU A 29 -1.61 10.42 3.46
C GLU A 29 -0.62 11.17 4.34
N SER A 30 0.10 10.47 5.19
CA SER A 30 1.22 11.05 5.95
C SER A 30 2.24 9.98 6.28
N GLY A 31 3.51 10.39 6.41
CA GLY A 31 4.61 9.48 6.63
C GLY A 31 5.21 8.98 5.34
N PHE A 32 6.06 7.98 5.44
CA PHE A 32 6.78 7.38 4.31
C PHE A 32 6.75 5.87 4.41
N LEU A 33 6.68 5.23 3.25
CA LEU A 33 6.84 3.79 3.12
C LEU A 33 8.21 3.51 2.51
N THR A 34 8.86 2.45 2.98
CA THR A 34 10.13 2.00 2.45
C THR A 34 9.91 0.88 1.46
N LEU A 35 10.42 1.02 0.25
CA LEU A 35 10.34 -0.03 -0.76
C LEU A 35 11.01 -1.31 -0.23
N GLY A 36 10.31 -2.42 -0.32
CA GLY A 36 10.77 -3.69 0.22
C GLY A 36 10.53 -3.85 1.72
N GLY A 37 10.07 -2.80 2.40
CA GLY A 37 9.77 -2.84 3.82
C GLY A 37 8.50 -3.61 4.14
N ARG A 38 8.43 -4.15 5.34
CA ARG A 38 7.23 -4.84 5.83
C ARG A 38 6.40 -3.92 6.68
N VAL A 39 5.10 -4.02 6.50
CA VAL A 39 4.14 -3.19 7.24
C VAL A 39 3.07 -4.08 7.85
N GLU A 40 2.48 -3.60 8.93
CA GLU A 40 1.34 -4.24 9.53
C GLU A 40 0.20 -3.24 9.67
N GLY A 41 -1.01 -3.70 9.41
CA GLY A 41 -2.20 -2.89 9.54
C GLY A 41 -3.42 -3.63 9.04
N ASP A 42 -4.57 -2.97 9.12
CA ASP A 42 -5.81 -3.48 8.57
C ASP A 42 -6.04 -2.80 7.23
N PHE A 43 -5.65 -3.48 6.17
CA PHE A 43 -5.86 -2.98 4.80
C PHE A 43 -6.74 -3.93 3.99
N ARG A 44 -7.64 -4.63 4.67
CA ARG A 44 -8.62 -5.52 4.04
C ARG A 44 -9.88 -4.79 3.58
N HIS A 45 -10.02 -3.54 3.96
CA HIS A 45 -11.17 -2.72 3.61
C HIS A 45 -10.72 -1.43 2.96
N GLU A 46 -11.46 -0.97 1.99
CA GLU A 46 -11.23 0.35 1.40
C GLU A 46 -11.47 1.43 2.44
N GLY A 47 -10.67 2.47 2.38
CA GLY A 47 -10.78 3.59 3.30
C GLY A 47 -9.52 3.84 4.10
N PRO A 48 -9.57 4.81 5.03
CA PRO A 48 -8.40 5.19 5.81
C PRO A 48 -7.99 4.08 6.81
N THR A 49 -6.69 3.89 6.94
CA THR A 49 -6.12 2.98 7.92
C THR A 49 -4.76 3.50 8.37
N VAL A 50 -4.20 2.87 9.37
CA VAL A 50 -2.84 3.16 9.84
C VAL A 50 -2.00 1.92 9.64
N LEU A 51 -0.87 2.10 8.96
CA LEU A 51 0.11 1.05 8.80
C LEU A 51 1.28 1.28 9.75
N HIS A 52 1.78 0.20 10.31
CA HIS A 52 2.96 0.25 11.17
C HIS A 52 4.13 -0.35 10.39
N ASP A 53 5.16 0.45 10.19
CA ASP A 53 6.40 0.00 9.57
C ASP A 53 7.16 -0.84 10.59
N LEU A 54 7.37 -2.10 10.29
CA LEU A 54 8.00 -3.03 11.23
C LEU A 54 9.49 -2.79 11.38
N GLU A 55 10.10 -2.04 10.48
CA GLU A 55 11.54 -1.79 10.52
C GLU A 55 11.89 -0.49 11.24
N SER A 56 11.06 0.54 11.09
CA SER A 56 11.29 1.83 11.76
C SER A 56 10.40 2.05 12.95
N ALA A 57 9.40 1.21 13.18
CA ALA A 57 8.36 1.37 14.20
C ALA A 57 7.51 2.65 13.99
N ALA A 58 7.59 3.27 12.83
CA ALA A 58 6.80 4.45 12.52
C ALA A 58 5.38 4.07 12.10
N SER A 59 4.44 4.97 12.34
CA SER A 59 3.07 4.83 11.86
C SER A 59 2.87 5.65 10.60
N VAL A 60 2.14 5.10 9.65
CA VAL A 60 1.87 5.74 8.36
C VAL A 60 0.36 5.79 8.14
N ALA A 61 -0.15 6.98 7.89
CA ALA A 61 -1.55 7.14 7.53
C ALA A 61 -1.71 6.76 6.06
N PHE A 62 -2.58 5.82 5.79
CA PHE A 62 -2.72 5.21 4.48
C PHE A 62 -4.20 5.11 4.09
N LEU A 63 -4.51 5.40 2.85
CA LEU A 63 -5.85 5.26 2.30
C LEU A 63 -5.87 4.05 1.37
N VAL A 64 -6.60 3.02 1.74
CA VAL A 64 -6.76 1.82 0.90
C VAL A 64 -7.77 2.15 -0.20
N GLU A 65 -7.33 2.11 -1.43
CA GLU A 65 -8.18 2.42 -2.58
C GLU A 65 -8.71 1.17 -3.27
N ALA A 66 -7.92 0.08 -3.26
CA ALA A 66 -8.38 -1.22 -3.76
C ALA A 66 -7.65 -2.32 -3.01
N ASP A 67 -8.37 -3.35 -2.62
CA ASP A 67 -7.82 -4.47 -1.87
C ASP A 67 -8.11 -5.80 -2.57
N ALA A 68 -7.28 -6.79 -2.27
CA ALA A 68 -7.39 -8.15 -2.81
C ALA A 68 -7.39 -8.20 -4.34
N VAL A 69 -6.71 -7.25 -4.98
CA VAL A 69 -6.60 -7.24 -6.44
C VAL A 69 -5.53 -8.23 -6.90
N THR A 70 -5.68 -8.73 -8.11
CA THR A 70 -4.66 -9.56 -8.74
C THR A 70 -3.52 -8.67 -9.21
N GLU A 71 -2.37 -9.29 -9.52
CA GLU A 71 -1.24 -8.56 -10.07
C GLU A 71 -1.63 -7.78 -11.33
N GLU A 72 -2.41 -8.40 -12.20
CA GLU A 72 -2.88 -7.77 -13.44
C GLU A 72 -3.77 -6.57 -13.15
N GLU A 73 -4.72 -6.71 -12.23
CA GLU A 73 -5.58 -5.60 -11.83
C GLU A 73 -4.79 -4.47 -11.18
N ALA A 74 -3.81 -4.80 -10.35
CA ALA A 74 -2.95 -3.81 -9.72
C ALA A 74 -2.18 -3.00 -10.78
N ASN A 75 -1.64 -3.68 -11.78
CA ASN A 75 -0.93 -3.00 -12.87
C ASN A 75 -1.85 -2.06 -13.65
N GLU A 76 -3.09 -2.46 -13.90
CA GLU A 76 -4.07 -1.61 -14.58
C GLU A 76 -4.40 -0.38 -13.75
N LEU A 77 -4.65 -0.56 -12.45
CA LEU A 77 -4.95 0.55 -11.55
C LEU A 77 -3.80 1.55 -11.47
N LEU A 78 -2.58 1.06 -11.33
CA LEU A 78 -1.40 1.92 -11.28
C LEU A 78 -1.19 2.64 -12.60
N GLY A 79 -1.47 2.00 -13.71
CA GLY A 79 -1.39 2.62 -15.04
C GLY A 79 -2.38 3.77 -15.18
N ILE A 80 -3.60 3.61 -14.72
CA ILE A 80 -4.62 4.65 -14.73
C ILE A 80 -4.23 5.81 -13.84
N MET A 81 -3.76 5.50 -12.64
CA MET A 81 -3.38 6.53 -11.65
C MET A 81 -2.17 7.35 -12.07
N ARG A 82 -1.25 6.74 -12.83
CA ARG A 82 -0.06 7.43 -13.34
C ARG A 82 -0.32 8.21 -14.62
N GLY A 83 -1.38 7.81 -15.30
CA GLY A 83 -1.75 8.37 -16.58
C GLY A 83 -2.28 9.75 -16.47
#